data_cba088ccef628ea1c5bc7e23519cbc67
#
_entry.id   cba088ccef628ea1c5bc7e23519cbc67
#
_cell.length_a   1.000
_cell.length_b   1.000
_cell.length_c   1.000
_cell.angle_alpha   90.00
_cell.angle_beta   90.00
_cell.angle_gamma   90.00
#
_symmetry.space_group_name_H-M   'P 1'
#
loop_
_entity.id
_entity.type
_entity.pdbx_description
1 polymer ?
#
loop_
_entity_poly.entity_id
_entity_poly.type
_entity_poly.pdbx_seq_one_letter_code
_entity_poly.pdbx_strand_id
1 'polypeptide(L)'
;MRYAVDLGNSAAKAALLDGAVVRLTAPSDPRDAVAWSGVAAELVAAIRADAQRAGEATMVRVASVVPAGAAALAAAATSAGLATEFITSADVPLELALTPPVNIGIDRLLAAWLAFVEHGAPHGRGAIAVTLGTALTITCVDRGGRLIGGAIAPSPLLASRALATGAAALPLVALYDESPDLAGPIGASTEEALTSGILRGARGALTALIAESSAEMSRRDPGAPTPAVVLSGGAARAGWCATIPADDRDAEFVLRAITALPLTVRA
;
A
#
# COMPACT_ATOMS: atom_id res chain seq x y z
N MET A 1 7.12 -16.78 16.46
CA MET A 1 7.41 -15.68 15.49
C MET A 1 6.25 -15.48 14.55
N ARG A 2 6.18 -14.34 13.87
CA ARG A 2 5.05 -14.00 13.00
C ARG A 2 5.56 -13.54 11.65
N TYR A 3 4.95 -14.09 10.63
CA TYR A 3 5.12 -13.63 9.26
C TYR A 3 4.02 -12.64 8.92
N ALA A 4 4.35 -11.62 8.16
CA ALA A 4 3.39 -10.68 7.62
C ALA A 4 3.18 -10.94 6.14
N VAL A 5 1.92 -11.01 5.70
CA VAL A 5 1.55 -11.18 4.30
C VAL A 5 0.58 -10.07 3.89
N ASP A 6 0.90 -9.40 2.79
CA ASP A 6 0.06 -8.39 2.14
C ASP A 6 -0.36 -8.90 0.76
N LEU A 7 -1.67 -9.09 0.54
CA LEU A 7 -2.25 -9.52 -0.72
C LEU A 7 -2.97 -8.35 -1.39
N GLY A 8 -2.25 -7.65 -2.25
CA GLY A 8 -2.75 -6.53 -3.05
C GLY A 8 -3.16 -6.94 -4.47
N ASN A 9 -3.80 -6.01 -5.20
CA ASN A 9 -4.25 -6.23 -6.58
C ASN A 9 -3.10 -6.35 -7.60
N SER A 10 -1.90 -5.86 -7.32
CA SER A 10 -0.76 -5.90 -8.24
C SER A 10 0.39 -6.78 -7.75
N ALA A 11 0.47 -7.03 -6.46
CA ALA A 11 1.53 -7.82 -5.86
C ALA A 11 1.04 -8.54 -4.60
N ALA A 12 1.59 -9.73 -4.37
CA ALA A 12 1.51 -10.46 -3.12
C ALA A 12 2.90 -10.46 -2.47
N LYS A 13 2.97 -10.14 -1.18
CA LYS A 13 4.23 -9.95 -0.47
C LYS A 13 4.23 -10.72 0.84
N ALA A 14 5.38 -11.24 1.24
CA ALA A 14 5.59 -11.82 2.56
C ALA A 14 6.90 -11.30 3.16
N ALA A 15 6.86 -10.79 4.39
CA ALA A 15 8.05 -10.49 5.17
C ALA A 15 8.52 -11.75 5.91
N LEU A 16 9.79 -12.10 5.73
CA LEU A 16 10.47 -13.21 6.38
C LEU A 16 11.14 -12.77 7.68
N LEU A 17 11.57 -13.73 8.50
CA LEU A 17 12.12 -13.46 9.83
C LEU A 17 13.49 -12.76 9.80
N ASP A 18 14.25 -12.97 8.75
CA ASP A 18 15.54 -12.33 8.50
C ASP A 18 15.42 -10.89 7.94
N GLY A 19 14.19 -10.41 7.75
CA GLY A 19 13.88 -9.11 7.17
C GLY A 19 13.79 -9.12 5.64
N ALA A 20 14.04 -10.25 4.98
CA ALA A 20 13.83 -10.37 3.55
C ALA A 20 12.34 -10.30 3.19
N VAL A 21 12.04 -9.81 2.00
CA VAL A 21 10.68 -9.74 1.47
C VAL A 21 10.57 -10.56 0.21
N VAL A 22 9.69 -11.55 0.23
CA VAL A 22 9.25 -12.26 -0.97
C VAL A 22 8.16 -11.44 -1.63
N ARG A 23 8.35 -11.10 -2.90
CA ARG A 23 7.38 -10.35 -3.71
C ARG A 23 7.03 -11.14 -4.96
N LEU A 24 5.76 -11.42 -5.15
CA LEU A 24 5.21 -12.09 -6.32
C LEU A 24 4.23 -11.16 -7.04
N THR A 25 4.19 -11.26 -8.37
CA THR A 25 3.18 -10.56 -9.16
C THR A 25 1.81 -11.17 -8.91
N ALA A 26 0.83 -10.36 -8.59
CA ALA A 26 -0.55 -10.80 -8.48
C ALA A 26 -1.12 -11.19 -9.86
N PRO A 27 -2.09 -12.11 -9.94
CA PRO A 27 -2.80 -12.41 -11.18
C PRO A 27 -3.41 -11.16 -11.82
N SER A 28 -3.43 -11.11 -13.14
CA SER A 28 -3.98 -9.97 -13.90
C SER A 28 -5.49 -9.79 -13.66
N ASP A 29 -6.23 -10.90 -13.46
CA ASP A 29 -7.59 -10.88 -12.93
C ASP A 29 -7.55 -11.23 -11.43
N PRO A 30 -7.87 -10.28 -10.54
CA PRO A 30 -7.88 -10.54 -9.10
C PRO A 30 -8.92 -11.56 -8.64
N ARG A 31 -9.84 -11.98 -9.51
CA ARG A 31 -10.86 -13.01 -9.26
C ARG A 31 -10.43 -14.42 -9.69
N ASP A 32 -9.30 -14.53 -10.39
CA ASP A 32 -8.80 -15.84 -10.85
C ASP A 32 -8.26 -16.67 -9.68
N ALA A 33 -9.13 -17.52 -9.12
CA ALA A 33 -8.79 -18.35 -7.98
C ALA A 33 -7.71 -19.41 -8.30
N VAL A 34 -7.60 -19.84 -9.56
CA VAL A 34 -6.59 -20.84 -9.97
C VAL A 34 -5.21 -20.19 -9.99
N ALA A 35 -5.10 -19.02 -10.61
CA ALA A 35 -3.84 -18.27 -10.62
C ALA A 35 -3.41 -17.86 -9.20
N TRP A 36 -4.35 -17.46 -8.34
CA TRP A 36 -4.07 -17.17 -6.93
C TRP A 36 -3.59 -18.39 -6.15
N SER A 37 -4.06 -19.60 -6.48
CA SER A 37 -3.55 -20.81 -5.81
C SER A 37 -2.07 -21.05 -6.06
N GLY A 38 -1.55 -20.72 -7.25
CA GLY A 38 -0.11 -20.76 -7.54
C GLY A 38 0.68 -19.75 -6.72
N VAL A 39 0.25 -18.48 -6.69
CA VAL A 39 0.88 -17.41 -5.90
C VAL A 39 0.89 -17.74 -4.41
N ALA A 40 -0.23 -18.23 -3.88
CA ALA A 40 -0.36 -18.62 -2.49
C ALA A 40 0.57 -19.78 -2.12
N ALA A 41 0.67 -20.79 -2.97
CA ALA A 41 1.55 -21.94 -2.74
C ALA A 41 3.03 -21.50 -2.68
N GLU A 42 3.45 -20.59 -3.55
CA GLU A 42 4.83 -20.06 -3.58
C GLU A 42 5.14 -19.24 -2.32
N LEU A 43 4.24 -18.34 -1.90
CA LEU A 43 4.40 -17.59 -0.65
C LEU A 43 4.48 -18.51 0.57
N VAL A 44 3.59 -19.49 0.66
CA VAL A 44 3.56 -20.45 1.77
C VAL A 44 4.82 -21.31 1.79
N ALA A 45 5.33 -21.73 0.63
CA ALA A 45 6.57 -22.47 0.52
C ALA A 45 7.78 -21.67 1.05
N ALA A 46 7.86 -20.38 0.69
CA ALA A 46 8.91 -19.48 1.18
C ALA A 46 8.84 -19.30 2.71
N ILE A 47 7.65 -19.03 3.25
CA ILE A 47 7.42 -18.89 4.69
C ILE A 47 7.79 -20.18 5.43
N ARG A 48 7.36 -21.34 4.90
CA ARG A 48 7.65 -22.63 5.52
C ARG A 48 9.14 -22.94 5.55
N ALA A 49 9.84 -22.68 4.47
CA ALA A 49 11.29 -22.89 4.39
C ALA A 49 12.04 -22.00 5.40
N ASP A 50 11.60 -20.76 5.58
CA ASP A 50 12.17 -19.86 6.57
C ASP A 50 11.85 -20.30 8.02
N ALA A 51 10.60 -20.67 8.31
CA ALA A 51 10.17 -21.18 9.61
C ALA A 51 10.91 -22.45 10.05
N GLN A 52 11.17 -23.35 9.10
CA GLN A 52 11.95 -24.57 9.36
C GLN A 52 13.41 -24.26 9.74
N ARG A 53 14.00 -23.23 9.14
CA ARG A 53 15.34 -22.77 9.53
C ARG A 53 15.36 -22.15 10.92
N ALA A 54 14.31 -21.43 11.27
CA ALA A 54 14.18 -20.75 12.57
C ALA A 54 13.82 -21.70 13.74
N GLY A 55 13.22 -22.85 13.46
CA GLY A 55 12.84 -23.84 14.48
C GLY A 55 11.70 -23.41 15.41
N GLU A 56 10.84 -22.49 14.98
CA GLU A 56 9.78 -21.91 15.82
C GLU A 56 8.37 -22.15 15.30
N ALA A 57 7.41 -22.14 16.25
CA ALA A 57 5.98 -22.15 15.93
C ALA A 57 5.60 -20.89 15.13
N THR A 58 4.87 -21.07 14.03
CA THR A 58 4.65 -20.07 13.02
C THR A 58 3.21 -19.64 12.95
N MET A 59 2.98 -18.33 13.07
CA MET A 59 1.72 -17.69 12.74
C MET A 59 1.92 -16.74 11.56
N VAL A 60 1.02 -16.78 10.61
CA VAL A 60 1.01 -15.90 9.43
C VAL A 60 -0.13 -14.90 9.58
N ARG A 61 0.22 -13.62 9.72
CA ARG A 61 -0.75 -12.52 9.74
C ARG A 61 -0.96 -12.00 8.34
N VAL A 62 -2.20 -11.88 7.92
CA VAL A 62 -2.56 -11.60 6.54
C VAL A 62 -3.45 -10.37 6.46
N ALA A 63 -3.01 -9.36 5.71
CA ALA A 63 -3.87 -8.32 5.20
C ALA A 63 -4.18 -8.60 3.72
N SER A 64 -5.44 -8.51 3.32
CA SER A 64 -5.85 -8.76 1.95
C SER A 64 -6.97 -7.84 1.50
N VAL A 65 -6.82 -7.28 0.32
CA VAL A 65 -7.89 -6.59 -0.42
C VAL A 65 -8.42 -7.46 -1.58
N VAL A 66 -7.95 -8.71 -1.67
CA VAL A 66 -8.30 -9.66 -2.74
C VAL A 66 -8.91 -10.94 -2.15
N PRO A 67 -10.24 -11.11 -2.16
CA PRO A 67 -10.90 -12.27 -1.57
C PRO A 67 -10.42 -13.63 -2.10
N ALA A 68 -10.19 -13.76 -3.42
CA ALA A 68 -9.68 -14.98 -4.01
C ALA A 68 -8.27 -15.32 -3.51
N GLY A 69 -7.39 -14.31 -3.39
CA GLY A 69 -6.05 -14.46 -2.83
C GLY A 69 -6.07 -14.87 -1.36
N ALA A 70 -6.97 -14.29 -0.57
CA ALA A 70 -7.14 -14.64 0.85
C ALA A 70 -7.57 -16.09 1.01
N ALA A 71 -8.57 -16.55 0.23
CA ALA A 71 -9.04 -17.93 0.27
C ALA A 71 -7.94 -18.92 -0.16
N ALA A 72 -7.22 -18.62 -1.24
CA ALA A 72 -6.12 -19.44 -1.72
C ALA A 72 -4.99 -19.56 -0.68
N LEU A 73 -4.61 -18.43 -0.05
CA LEU A 73 -3.57 -18.43 0.98
C LEU A 73 -4.00 -19.24 2.22
N ALA A 74 -5.26 -19.10 2.66
CA ALA A 74 -5.79 -19.86 3.78
C ALA A 74 -5.72 -21.37 3.52
N ALA A 75 -6.12 -21.82 2.33
CA ALA A 75 -6.06 -23.22 1.92
C ALA A 75 -4.63 -23.76 1.86
N ALA A 76 -3.71 -23.02 1.23
CA ALA A 76 -2.31 -23.39 1.12
C ALA A 76 -1.63 -23.46 2.49
N ALA A 77 -1.86 -22.47 3.38
CA ALA A 77 -1.32 -22.42 4.73
C ALA A 77 -1.83 -23.59 5.58
N THR A 78 -3.13 -23.89 5.54
CA THR A 78 -3.72 -25.03 6.22
C THR A 78 -3.08 -26.34 5.79
N SER A 79 -2.92 -26.54 4.48
CA SER A 79 -2.26 -27.73 3.93
C SER A 79 -0.79 -27.86 4.35
N ALA A 80 -0.13 -26.73 4.62
CA ALA A 80 1.25 -26.68 5.10
C ALA A 80 1.39 -26.75 6.63
N GLY A 81 0.29 -26.80 7.40
CA GLY A 81 0.26 -26.81 8.85
C GLY A 81 0.61 -25.46 9.47
N LEU A 82 0.42 -24.35 8.75
CA LEU A 82 0.66 -23.00 9.24
C LEU A 82 -0.64 -22.38 9.78
N ALA A 83 -0.57 -21.79 10.98
CA ALA A 83 -1.68 -20.99 11.51
C ALA A 83 -1.76 -19.63 10.81
N THR A 84 -2.97 -19.20 10.45
CA THR A 84 -3.21 -17.90 9.81
C THR A 84 -4.15 -17.02 10.62
N GLU A 85 -3.85 -15.73 10.68
CA GLU A 85 -4.70 -14.69 11.26
C GLU A 85 -4.97 -13.63 10.18
N PHE A 86 -6.23 -13.51 9.74
CA PHE A 86 -6.63 -12.47 8.79
C PHE A 86 -7.00 -11.20 9.55
N ILE A 87 -6.29 -10.11 9.22
CA ILE A 87 -6.51 -8.79 9.80
C ILE A 87 -7.75 -8.16 9.16
N THR A 88 -8.63 -7.64 9.99
CA THR A 88 -9.82 -6.89 9.60
C THR A 88 -9.72 -5.43 10.05
N SER A 89 -10.64 -4.58 9.60
CA SER A 89 -10.67 -3.18 10.05
C SER A 89 -10.89 -3.04 11.56
N ALA A 90 -11.54 -4.01 12.20
CA ALA A 90 -11.76 -4.01 13.66
C ALA A 90 -10.48 -4.27 14.46
N ASP A 91 -9.45 -4.85 13.83
CA ASP A 91 -8.18 -5.15 14.48
C ASP A 91 -7.24 -3.92 14.48
N VAL A 92 -7.52 -2.90 13.66
CA VAL A 92 -6.69 -1.70 13.55
C VAL A 92 -7.19 -0.62 14.50
N PRO A 93 -6.38 -0.16 15.47
CA PRO A 93 -6.82 0.78 16.49
C PRO A 93 -6.86 2.23 15.99
N LEU A 94 -7.73 2.48 15.01
CA LEU A 94 -8.11 3.81 14.51
C LEU A 94 -9.62 3.98 14.58
N GLU A 95 -10.05 5.13 15.07
CA GLU A 95 -11.45 5.54 14.95
C GLU A 95 -11.75 5.95 13.50
N LEU A 96 -12.82 5.42 12.91
CA LEU A 96 -13.24 5.76 11.56
C LEU A 96 -14.29 6.87 11.60
N ALA A 97 -13.89 8.11 11.32
CA ALA A 97 -14.79 9.27 11.24
C ALA A 97 -15.29 9.50 9.79
N LEU A 98 -15.74 8.43 9.14
CA LEU A 98 -16.23 8.46 7.75
C LEU A 98 -17.76 8.43 7.70
N THR A 99 -18.35 9.17 6.77
CA THR A 99 -19.80 9.23 6.59
C THR A 99 -20.17 9.08 5.12
N PRO A 100 -21.05 8.12 4.73
CA PRO A 100 -21.47 6.97 5.53
C PRO A 100 -20.31 6.06 5.87
N PRO A 101 -20.49 5.07 6.76
CA PRO A 101 -19.45 4.07 7.02
C PRO A 101 -19.03 3.41 5.71
N VAL A 102 -17.79 3.56 5.31
CA VAL A 102 -17.25 3.07 4.05
C VAL A 102 -16.27 1.94 4.34
N ASN A 103 -16.34 0.85 3.58
CA ASN A 103 -15.27 -0.14 3.60
C ASN A 103 -14.01 0.50 3.03
N ILE A 104 -13.05 0.77 3.90
CA ILE A 104 -11.71 1.17 3.49
C ILE A 104 -10.84 -0.07 3.31
N GLY A 105 -10.03 -0.10 2.27
CA GLY A 105 -9.05 -1.19 2.08
C GLY A 105 -8.14 -1.34 3.31
N ILE A 106 -7.94 -2.58 3.75
CA ILE A 106 -7.14 -2.86 4.96
C ILE A 106 -5.69 -2.38 4.82
N ASP A 107 -5.13 -2.44 3.62
CA ASP A 107 -3.81 -1.91 3.27
C ASP A 107 -3.70 -0.40 3.56
N ARG A 108 -4.71 0.37 3.16
CA ARG A 108 -4.78 1.81 3.43
C ARG A 108 -4.94 2.11 4.92
N LEU A 109 -5.77 1.32 5.61
CA LEU A 109 -6.02 1.48 7.03
C LEU A 109 -4.76 1.20 7.85
N LEU A 110 -4.04 0.13 7.52
CA LEU A 110 -2.78 -0.24 8.14
C LEU A 110 -1.70 0.81 7.91
N ALA A 111 -1.55 1.29 6.67
CA ALA A 111 -0.59 2.35 6.35
C ALA A 111 -0.91 3.65 7.12
N ALA A 112 -2.18 4.04 7.19
CA ALA A 112 -2.61 5.23 7.91
C ALA A 112 -2.38 5.11 9.42
N TRP A 113 -2.69 3.95 10.00
CA TRP A 113 -2.45 3.67 11.41
C TRP A 113 -0.96 3.76 11.76
N LEU A 114 -0.10 3.08 11.01
CA LEU A 114 1.34 3.08 11.31
C LEU A 114 1.95 4.47 11.11
N ALA A 115 1.55 5.20 10.06
CA ALA A 115 1.99 6.58 9.83
C ALA A 115 1.62 7.49 11.01
N PHE A 116 0.41 7.33 11.56
CA PHE A 116 0.01 8.07 12.75
C PHE A 116 0.81 7.66 13.99
N VAL A 117 0.96 6.37 14.25
CA VAL A 117 1.65 5.86 15.44
C VAL A 117 3.14 6.21 15.46
N GLU A 118 3.82 6.12 14.33
CA GLU A 118 5.28 6.36 14.25
C GLU A 118 5.62 7.84 14.05
N HIS A 119 4.83 8.59 13.27
CA HIS A 119 5.20 9.94 12.82
C HIS A 119 4.22 11.03 13.25
N GLY A 120 2.98 10.69 13.59
CA GLY A 120 1.95 11.63 14.01
C GLY A 120 1.89 11.78 15.52
N ALA A 121 1.42 10.77 16.21
CA ALA A 121 1.14 10.77 17.65
C ALA A 121 2.34 11.19 18.53
N PRO A 122 3.59 10.73 18.29
CA PRO A 122 4.74 11.13 19.11
C PRO A 122 5.03 12.63 19.07
N HIS A 123 4.57 13.32 18.05
CA HIS A 123 4.79 14.75 17.82
C HIS A 123 3.50 15.59 17.98
N GLY A 124 2.42 15.00 18.50
CA GLY A 124 1.14 15.68 18.72
C GLY A 124 0.49 16.21 17.43
N ARG A 125 0.76 15.57 16.29
CA ARG A 125 0.24 15.94 14.95
C ARG A 125 -0.53 14.81 14.31
N GLY A 126 -1.33 15.13 13.30
CA GLY A 126 -1.96 14.12 12.44
C GLY A 126 -0.96 13.47 11.49
N ALA A 127 -1.44 12.56 10.65
CA ALA A 127 -0.65 11.90 9.62
C ALA A 127 -1.39 11.80 8.28
N ILE A 128 -0.65 11.88 7.18
CA ILE A 128 -1.09 11.66 5.81
C ILE A 128 -0.30 10.46 5.27
N ALA A 129 -0.96 9.31 5.17
CA ALA A 129 -0.38 8.14 4.53
C ALA A 129 -0.67 8.19 3.02
N VAL A 130 0.38 8.15 2.22
CA VAL A 130 0.32 8.10 0.75
C VAL A 130 0.73 6.72 0.31
N THR A 131 -0.19 5.96 -0.31
CA THR A 131 0.14 4.63 -0.82
C THR A 131 0.28 4.67 -2.34
N LEU A 132 1.47 4.30 -2.81
CA LEU A 132 1.86 4.30 -4.22
C LEU A 132 1.84 2.85 -4.74
N GLY A 133 0.63 2.37 -5.08
CA GLY A 133 0.37 1.01 -5.53
C GLY A 133 -0.42 0.98 -6.85
N THR A 134 -1.36 0.05 -6.98
CA THR A 134 -2.29 -0.06 -8.13
C THR A 134 -3.05 1.24 -8.36
N ALA A 135 -3.45 1.91 -7.28
CA ALA A 135 -3.90 3.29 -7.28
C ALA A 135 -2.96 4.14 -6.41
N LEU A 136 -2.95 5.44 -6.63
CA LEU A 136 -2.38 6.40 -5.70
C LEU A 136 -3.45 6.76 -4.69
N THR A 137 -3.17 6.58 -3.40
CA THR A 137 -4.15 6.92 -2.35
C THR A 137 -3.54 7.83 -1.32
N ILE A 138 -4.35 8.75 -0.82
CA ILE A 138 -4.03 9.60 0.34
C ILE A 138 -5.04 9.24 1.42
N THR A 139 -4.57 8.99 2.63
CA THR A 139 -5.41 8.65 3.78
C THR A 139 -4.97 9.51 4.95
N CYS A 140 -5.91 10.31 5.49
CA CYS A 140 -5.64 11.32 6.50
C CYS A 140 -6.15 10.85 7.87
N VAL A 141 -5.28 10.95 8.88
CA VAL A 141 -5.58 10.70 10.29
C VAL A 141 -5.35 11.99 11.06
N ASP A 142 -6.32 12.46 11.82
CA ASP A 142 -6.18 13.65 12.65
C ASP A 142 -5.29 13.39 13.87
N ARG A 143 -4.92 14.44 14.61
CA ARG A 143 -4.06 14.28 15.80
C ARG A 143 -4.67 13.49 16.94
N GLY A 144 -5.98 13.28 16.92
CA GLY A 144 -6.72 12.44 17.87
C GLY A 144 -6.74 10.95 17.51
N GLY A 145 -6.10 10.54 16.37
CA GLY A 145 -6.11 9.15 15.91
C GLY A 145 -7.40 8.78 15.17
N ARG A 146 -8.14 9.75 14.61
CA ARG A 146 -9.34 9.49 13.81
C ARG A 146 -9.01 9.56 12.34
N LEU A 147 -9.37 8.53 11.58
CA LEU A 147 -9.29 8.54 10.13
C LEU A 147 -10.44 9.40 9.58
N ILE A 148 -10.10 10.52 8.96
CA ILE A 148 -11.03 11.58 8.53
C ILE A 148 -11.33 11.59 7.03
N GLY A 149 -10.69 10.72 6.26
CA GLY A 149 -10.90 10.61 4.81
C GLY A 149 -9.62 10.60 4.01
N GLY A 150 -9.71 11.04 2.77
CA GLY A 150 -8.57 11.11 1.85
C GLY A 150 -8.97 11.17 0.39
N ALA A 151 -8.03 10.82 -0.51
CA ALA A 151 -8.23 10.85 -1.95
C ALA A 151 -7.71 9.57 -2.61
N ILE A 152 -8.25 9.26 -3.79
CA ILE A 152 -7.80 8.16 -4.65
C ILE A 152 -7.60 8.73 -6.06
N ALA A 153 -6.45 8.44 -6.65
CA ALA A 153 -6.09 8.84 -8.00
C ALA A 153 -5.49 7.66 -8.79
N PRO A 154 -5.47 7.69 -10.11
CA PRO A 154 -4.84 6.64 -10.89
C PRO A 154 -3.32 6.63 -10.68
N SER A 155 -2.75 5.43 -10.54
CA SER A 155 -1.29 5.28 -10.60
C SER A 155 -0.77 5.53 -12.02
N PRO A 156 0.55 5.76 -12.20
CA PRO A 156 1.14 5.89 -13.53
C PRO A 156 0.79 4.71 -14.46
N LEU A 157 0.88 3.48 -13.96
CA LEU A 157 0.53 2.29 -14.75
C LEU A 157 -0.96 2.24 -15.11
N LEU A 158 -1.85 2.58 -14.17
CA LEU A 158 -3.28 2.61 -14.43
C LEU A 158 -3.63 3.71 -15.43
N ALA A 159 -3.00 4.88 -15.34
CA ALA A 159 -3.16 5.97 -16.29
C ALA A 159 -2.68 5.58 -17.70
N SER A 160 -1.53 4.91 -17.82
CA SER A 160 -1.02 4.40 -19.10
C SER A 160 -1.98 3.40 -19.74
N ARG A 161 -2.49 2.44 -18.96
CA ARG A 161 -3.50 1.47 -19.45
C ARG A 161 -4.79 2.15 -19.88
N ALA A 162 -5.25 3.14 -19.13
CA ALA A 162 -6.47 3.88 -19.48
C ALA A 162 -6.32 4.65 -20.80
N LEU A 163 -5.18 5.30 -21.02
CA LEU A 163 -4.88 6.00 -22.27
C LEU A 163 -4.78 5.03 -23.46
N ALA A 164 -4.07 3.91 -23.31
CA ALA A 164 -3.95 2.90 -24.35
C ALA A 164 -5.30 2.23 -24.71
N THR A 165 -6.21 2.11 -23.74
CA THR A 165 -7.55 1.55 -23.98
C THR A 165 -8.52 2.58 -24.54
N GLY A 166 -8.42 3.83 -24.07
CA GLY A 166 -9.37 4.90 -24.42
C GLY A 166 -9.05 5.66 -25.72
N ALA A 167 -7.83 5.50 -26.27
CA ALA A 167 -7.40 6.23 -27.45
C ALA A 167 -6.68 5.30 -28.42
N ALA A 168 -7.28 5.06 -29.59
CA ALA A 168 -6.85 4.05 -30.57
C ALA A 168 -5.40 4.17 -31.08
N ALA A 169 -4.79 5.36 -30.98
CA ALA A 169 -3.45 5.62 -31.49
C ALA A 169 -2.38 5.72 -30.40
N LEU A 170 -2.74 5.59 -29.12
CA LEU A 170 -1.78 5.69 -28.02
C LEU A 170 -1.26 4.31 -27.60
N PRO A 171 0.07 4.07 -27.60
CA PRO A 171 0.64 2.82 -27.16
C PRO A 171 0.55 2.68 -25.64
N LEU A 172 0.59 1.44 -25.16
CA LEU A 172 0.81 1.16 -23.74
C LEU A 172 2.27 1.43 -23.40
N VAL A 173 2.53 2.39 -22.52
CA VAL A 173 3.87 2.65 -21.97
C VAL A 173 4.04 1.84 -20.70
N ALA A 174 5.09 1.02 -20.65
CA ALA A 174 5.45 0.25 -19.48
C ALA A 174 6.07 1.18 -18.41
N LEU A 175 5.29 1.49 -17.39
CA LEU A 175 5.71 2.30 -16.25
C LEU A 175 5.72 1.40 -15.02
N TYR A 176 6.90 1.07 -14.55
CA TYR A 176 7.12 0.22 -13.38
C TYR A 176 7.34 1.06 -12.12
N ASP A 177 7.17 0.44 -10.95
CA ASP A 177 7.42 1.07 -9.66
C ASP A 177 8.83 1.69 -9.55
N GLU A 178 9.81 1.08 -10.25
CA GLU A 178 11.21 1.52 -10.31
C GLU A 178 11.51 2.43 -11.50
N SER A 179 10.48 2.94 -12.19
CA SER A 179 10.69 3.79 -13.37
C SER A 179 11.64 4.94 -13.05
N PRO A 180 12.64 5.18 -13.91
CA PRO A 180 13.73 6.11 -13.64
C PRO A 180 13.26 7.55 -13.55
N ASP A 181 14.21 8.44 -13.36
CA ASP A 181 14.03 9.87 -13.28
C ASP A 181 13.08 10.41 -14.38
N LEU A 182 12.36 11.45 -14.01
CA LEU A 182 11.46 12.15 -14.93
C LEU A 182 12.21 12.51 -16.20
N ALA A 183 11.84 11.90 -17.32
CA ALA A 183 12.23 12.37 -18.65
C ALA A 183 11.95 13.88 -18.80
N GLY A 184 12.55 14.53 -19.77
CA GLY A 184 12.30 15.95 -20.03
C GLY A 184 10.79 16.28 -20.06
N PRO A 185 10.37 17.52 -19.76
CA PRO A 185 8.96 17.89 -19.77
C PRO A 185 8.34 17.86 -21.17
N ILE A 186 9.15 17.91 -22.19
CA ILE A 186 8.75 17.88 -23.61
C ILE A 186 9.27 16.58 -24.20
N GLY A 187 8.38 15.67 -24.55
CA GLY A 187 8.70 14.43 -25.26
C GLY A 187 8.75 14.68 -26.77
N ALA A 188 9.76 14.14 -27.46
CA ALA A 188 9.93 14.21 -28.89
C ALA A 188 9.20 13.08 -29.66
N SER A 189 8.72 12.06 -28.91
CA SER A 189 7.90 10.96 -29.42
C SER A 189 6.62 10.81 -28.62
N THR A 190 5.65 10.05 -29.16
CA THR A 190 4.41 9.73 -28.44
C THR A 190 4.69 9.03 -27.11
N GLU A 191 5.63 8.08 -27.06
CA GLU A 191 5.99 7.36 -25.84
C GLU A 191 6.63 8.28 -24.79
N GLU A 192 7.55 9.16 -25.21
CA GLU A 192 8.16 10.15 -24.34
C GLU A 192 7.12 11.15 -23.80
N ALA A 193 6.21 11.61 -24.65
CA ALA A 193 5.15 12.53 -24.26
C ALA A 193 4.19 11.87 -23.25
N LEU A 194 3.80 10.61 -23.48
CA LEU A 194 3.00 9.82 -22.54
C LEU A 194 3.73 9.65 -21.22
N THR A 195 4.99 9.21 -21.24
CA THR A 195 5.81 9.00 -20.03
C THR A 195 5.93 10.30 -19.23
N SER A 196 6.28 11.40 -19.91
CA SER A 196 6.39 12.71 -19.27
C SER A 196 5.08 13.18 -18.66
N GLY A 197 3.98 13.11 -19.42
CA GLY A 197 2.66 13.55 -18.96
C GLY A 197 2.14 12.73 -17.79
N ILE A 198 2.26 11.41 -17.85
CA ILE A 198 1.77 10.50 -16.82
C ILE A 198 2.56 10.68 -15.52
N LEU A 199 3.89 10.62 -15.56
CA LEU A 199 4.72 10.70 -14.35
C LEU A 199 4.67 12.10 -13.71
N ARG A 200 4.72 13.17 -14.51
CA ARG A 200 4.59 14.54 -14.00
C ARG A 200 3.19 14.84 -13.51
N GLY A 201 2.16 14.33 -14.19
CA GLY A 201 0.76 14.42 -13.77
C GLY A 201 0.55 13.74 -12.42
N ALA A 202 1.03 12.52 -12.25
CA ALA A 202 0.95 11.78 -10.98
C ALA A 202 1.67 12.52 -9.84
N ARG A 203 2.90 13.00 -10.08
CA ARG A 203 3.65 13.80 -9.11
C ARG A 203 2.93 15.09 -8.73
N GLY A 204 2.45 15.83 -9.75
CA GLY A 204 1.73 17.09 -9.53
C GLY A 204 0.45 16.87 -8.74
N ALA A 205 -0.34 15.85 -9.08
CA ALA A 205 -1.55 15.47 -8.38
C ALA A 205 -1.25 15.13 -6.90
N LEU A 206 -0.24 14.29 -6.63
CA LEU A 206 0.13 13.95 -5.27
C LEU A 206 0.59 15.18 -4.47
N THR A 207 1.45 16.02 -5.06
CA THR A 207 1.93 17.24 -4.41
C THR A 207 0.77 18.17 -4.03
N ALA A 208 -0.17 18.39 -4.94
CA ALA A 208 -1.35 19.22 -4.69
C ALA A 208 -2.25 18.59 -3.62
N LEU A 209 -2.59 17.31 -3.75
CA LEU A 209 -3.47 16.61 -2.80
C LEU A 209 -2.88 16.55 -1.38
N ILE A 210 -1.57 16.35 -1.24
CA ILE A 210 -0.90 16.39 0.07
C ILE A 210 -1.00 17.80 0.67
N ALA A 211 -0.68 18.83 -0.12
CA ALA A 211 -0.71 20.21 0.35
C ALA A 211 -2.13 20.66 0.74
N GLU A 212 -3.14 20.36 -0.08
CA GLU A 212 -4.53 20.68 0.17
C GLU A 212 -5.09 19.90 1.37
N SER A 213 -4.76 18.61 1.49
CA SER A 213 -5.15 17.79 2.66
C SER A 213 -4.52 18.33 3.94
N SER A 214 -3.24 18.70 3.91
CA SER A 214 -2.55 19.29 5.05
C SER A 214 -3.18 20.63 5.47
N ALA A 215 -3.48 21.50 4.50
CA ALA A 215 -4.16 22.78 4.75
C ALA A 215 -5.57 22.58 5.33
N GLU A 216 -6.32 21.59 4.82
CA GLU A 216 -7.64 21.24 5.33
C GLU A 216 -7.58 20.72 6.77
N MET A 217 -6.61 19.86 7.08
CA MET A 217 -6.40 19.36 8.44
C MET A 217 -6.07 20.51 9.40
N SER A 218 -5.22 21.45 8.99
CA SER A 218 -4.89 22.65 9.77
C SER A 218 -6.09 23.59 9.96
N ARG A 219 -6.98 23.68 8.97
CA ARG A 219 -8.25 24.45 9.13
C ARG A 219 -9.20 23.80 10.13
N ARG A 220 -9.28 22.47 10.16
CA ARG A 220 -10.14 21.71 11.09
C ARG A 220 -9.64 21.79 12.52
N ASP A 221 -8.33 21.91 12.71
CA ASP A 221 -7.67 21.95 14.01
C ASP A 221 -6.60 23.07 14.03
N PRO A 222 -7.06 24.34 14.20
CA PRO A 222 -6.14 25.47 14.26
C PRO A 222 -5.17 25.36 15.44
N GLY A 223 -3.88 25.50 15.17
CA GLY A 223 -2.81 25.37 16.16
C GLY A 223 -2.23 23.96 16.28
N ALA A 224 -2.77 22.95 15.58
CA ALA A 224 -2.08 21.68 15.43
C ALA A 224 -0.83 21.84 14.55
N PRO A 225 0.27 21.14 14.85
CA PRO A 225 1.42 21.07 13.96
C PRO A 225 1.03 20.45 12.60
N THR A 226 1.79 20.80 11.55
CA THR A 226 1.64 20.21 10.21
C THR A 226 1.66 18.68 10.29
N PRO A 227 0.70 17.97 9.64
CA PRO A 227 0.65 16.53 9.70
C PRO A 227 1.91 15.89 9.10
N ALA A 228 2.29 14.73 9.62
CA ALA A 228 3.34 13.91 9.05
C ALA A 228 2.91 13.37 7.69
N VAL A 229 3.84 13.26 6.75
CA VAL A 229 3.60 12.67 5.43
C VAL A 229 4.47 11.43 5.28
N VAL A 230 3.85 10.27 5.03
CA VAL A 230 4.56 9.01 4.80
C VAL A 230 4.19 8.48 3.42
N LEU A 231 5.21 8.22 2.59
CA LEU A 231 5.05 7.58 1.28
C LEU A 231 5.32 6.09 1.40
N SER A 232 4.36 5.27 1.01
CA SER A 232 4.42 3.82 1.06
C SER A 232 4.09 3.18 -0.28
N GLY A 233 4.33 1.86 -0.41
CA GLY A 233 4.06 1.12 -1.64
C GLY A 233 5.25 1.03 -2.59
N GLY A 234 5.12 0.23 -3.64
CA GLY A 234 6.24 -0.13 -4.52
C GLY A 234 6.99 1.08 -5.11
N ALA A 235 6.25 2.14 -5.48
CA ALA A 235 6.84 3.32 -6.08
C ALA A 235 7.30 4.39 -5.06
N ALA A 236 7.28 4.12 -3.75
CA ALA A 236 7.65 5.12 -2.73
C ALA A 236 9.07 5.67 -2.86
N ARG A 237 9.97 4.89 -3.47
CA ARG A 237 11.37 5.28 -3.75
C ARG A 237 11.67 5.57 -5.22
N ALA A 238 10.63 5.59 -6.07
CA ALA A 238 10.81 5.87 -7.49
C ALA A 238 11.27 7.31 -7.74
N GLY A 239 12.12 7.52 -8.74
CA GLY A 239 12.69 8.83 -9.06
C GLY A 239 11.64 9.89 -9.36
N TRP A 240 10.51 9.51 -9.99
CA TRP A 240 9.44 10.46 -10.33
C TRP A 240 8.76 11.10 -9.10
N CYS A 241 8.80 10.44 -7.93
CA CYS A 241 8.24 10.99 -6.69
C CYS A 241 9.29 11.49 -5.69
N ALA A 242 10.58 11.47 -6.06
CA ALA A 242 11.69 11.81 -5.15
C ALA A 242 11.57 13.23 -4.54
N THR A 243 10.99 14.18 -5.28
CA THR A 243 10.83 15.57 -4.83
C THR A 243 9.56 15.84 -4.02
N ILE A 244 8.69 14.86 -3.83
CA ILE A 244 7.50 15.01 -2.97
C ILE A 244 7.98 15.06 -1.52
N PRO A 245 7.69 16.13 -0.74
CA PRO A 245 8.09 16.19 0.67
C PRO A 245 7.44 15.05 1.47
N ALA A 246 8.24 14.34 2.26
CA ALA A 246 7.76 13.28 3.13
C ALA A 246 8.69 13.12 4.35
N ASP A 247 8.11 12.77 5.50
CA ASP A 247 8.83 12.45 6.72
C ASP A 247 9.47 11.05 6.64
N ASP A 248 8.83 10.11 5.91
CA ASP A 248 9.34 8.76 5.68
C ASP A 248 8.93 8.21 4.29
N ARG A 249 9.74 7.25 3.78
CA ARG A 249 9.52 6.55 2.51
C ARG A 249 9.88 5.09 2.65
N ASP A 250 8.87 4.23 2.66
CA ASP A 250 9.06 2.81 2.83
C ASP A 250 8.14 2.00 1.90
N ALA A 251 8.75 1.27 0.96
CA ALA A 251 8.02 0.41 0.02
C ALA A 251 7.27 -0.74 0.71
N GLU A 252 7.71 -1.14 1.89
CA GLU A 252 7.17 -2.27 2.65
C GLU A 252 6.40 -1.84 3.91
N PHE A 253 5.96 -0.59 3.95
CA PHE A 253 5.30 0.04 5.11
C PHE A 253 4.07 -0.74 5.58
N VAL A 254 3.27 -1.30 4.66
CA VAL A 254 2.11 -2.13 5.01
C VAL A 254 2.54 -3.42 5.71
N LEU A 255 3.60 -4.09 5.25
CA LEU A 255 4.14 -5.28 5.92
C LEU A 255 4.64 -4.95 7.33
N ARG A 256 5.30 -3.80 7.51
CA ARG A 256 5.68 -3.29 8.84
C ARG A 256 4.46 -3.06 9.71
N ALA A 257 3.40 -2.46 9.16
CA ALA A 257 2.16 -2.24 9.89
C ALA A 257 1.51 -3.55 10.35
N ILE A 258 1.47 -4.58 9.49
CA ILE A 258 0.98 -5.91 9.85
C ILE A 258 1.78 -6.48 11.03
N THR A 259 3.10 -6.34 10.99
CA THR A 259 4.01 -6.85 12.04
C THR A 259 3.85 -6.08 13.35
N ALA A 260 3.73 -4.76 13.27
CA ALA A 260 3.64 -3.86 14.43
C ALA A 260 2.26 -3.87 15.10
N LEU A 261 1.22 -4.32 14.38
CA LEU A 261 -0.15 -4.30 14.89
C LEU A 261 -0.26 -5.16 16.18
N PRO A 262 -0.81 -4.63 17.27
CA PRO A 262 -1.02 -5.37 18.51
C PRO A 262 -1.81 -6.67 18.28
N LEU A 263 -1.60 -7.66 19.16
CA LEU A 263 -2.45 -8.84 19.16
C LEU A 263 -3.83 -8.45 19.67
N THR A 264 -4.84 -8.68 18.86
CA THR A 264 -6.22 -8.67 19.35
C THR A 264 -6.48 -10.01 20.00
N VAL A 265 -6.62 -10.02 21.32
CA VAL A 265 -7.15 -11.21 22.01
C VAL A 265 -8.61 -11.29 21.63
N ARG A 266 -8.93 -12.08 20.61
CA ARG A 266 -10.33 -12.41 20.29
C ARG A 266 -10.84 -13.32 21.41
N ALA A 267 -11.76 -12.78 22.23
CA ALA A 267 -12.46 -13.52 23.26
C ALA A 267 -13.34 -14.64 22.67
#